data_116547a183e6390303872962dc226e92
#
_entry.id   116547a183e6390303872962dc226e92
#
_cell.length_a   1.000
_cell.length_b   1.000
_cell.length_c   1.000
_cell.angle_alpha   90.00
_cell.angle_beta   90.00
_cell.angle_gamma   90.00
#
_symmetry.space_group_name_H-M   'P 1'
#
loop_
_entity.id
_entity.type
_entity.pdbx_description
1 polymer ?
#
loop_
_entity_poly.entity_id
_entity_poly.type
_entity_poly.pdbx_seq_one_letter_code
_entity_poly.pdbx_strand_id
1 'polypeptide(L)' 'MEGAMQRVIDRVMKTFGTMKPLSEKETEQTREVLLDFLSKRPGTDDHEATADGLAFLRNLKT' A
#
# COMPACT_ATOMS: atom_id res chain seq x y z
N MET A 1 17.86 6.26 0.07
CA MET A 1 16.74 6.93 0.68
C MET A 1 15.47 6.21 0.44
N GLU A 2 14.81 5.92 1.50
CA GLU A 2 13.57 5.16 1.43
C GLU A 2 12.33 6.04 1.43
N GLY A 3 12.52 7.33 1.28
CA GLY A 3 11.42 8.27 1.44
C GLY A 3 10.25 8.05 0.50
N ALA A 4 10.54 7.78 -0.78
CA ALA A 4 9.48 7.65 -1.76
C ALA A 4 8.58 6.44 -1.48
N MET A 5 9.21 5.31 -1.19
CA MET A 5 8.45 4.09 -0.93
C MET A 5 7.61 4.23 0.33
N GLN A 6 8.19 4.78 1.37
CA GLN A 6 7.46 5.01 2.62
C GLN A 6 6.27 5.90 2.40
N ARG A 7 6.46 6.95 1.61
CA ARG A 7 5.40 7.90 1.34
C ARG A 7 4.23 7.24 0.62
N VAL A 8 4.55 6.40 -0.36
CA VAL A 8 3.52 5.71 -1.11
C VAL A 8 2.75 4.77 -0.20
N ILE A 9 3.46 4.00 0.59
CA ILE A 9 2.83 3.05 1.50
C ILE A 9 1.93 3.78 2.49
N ASP A 10 2.41 4.86 3.07
CA ASP A 10 1.61 5.62 4.03
C ASP A 10 0.34 6.14 3.40
N ARG A 11 0.45 6.64 2.18
CA ARG A 11 -0.71 7.18 1.50
C ARG A 11 -1.73 6.09 1.19
N VAL A 12 -1.27 4.96 0.70
CA VAL A 12 -2.16 3.85 0.39
C VAL A 12 -2.84 3.34 1.66
N MET A 13 -2.06 3.17 2.72
CA MET A 13 -2.61 2.66 3.97
C MET A 13 -3.62 3.62 4.57
N LYS A 14 -3.35 4.91 4.49
CA LYS A 14 -4.27 5.90 5.03
C LYS A 14 -5.58 5.88 4.26
N THR A 15 -5.50 5.85 2.95
CA THR A 15 -6.71 5.83 2.12
C THR A 15 -7.50 4.55 2.34
N PHE A 16 -6.80 3.42 2.34
CA PHE A 16 -7.46 2.14 2.51
C PHE A 16 -8.09 2.03 3.90
N GLY A 17 -7.39 2.52 4.91
CA GLY A 17 -7.91 2.50 6.28
C GLY A 17 -9.14 3.37 6.47
N THR A 18 -9.25 4.44 5.69
CA THR A 18 -10.42 5.28 5.73
C THR A 18 -11.64 4.56 5.15
N MET A 19 -11.40 3.80 4.08
CA MET A 19 -12.49 3.04 3.45
C MET A 19 -12.87 1.84 4.29
N LYS A 20 -11.90 1.22 4.92
CA LYS A 20 -12.14 0.03 5.72
C LYS A 20 -11.20 0.02 6.92
N PRO A 21 -11.74 0.23 8.13
CA PRO A 21 -10.90 0.25 9.33
C PRO A 21 -10.18 -1.09 9.52
N LEU A 22 -8.92 -1.00 9.87
CA LEU A 22 -8.09 -2.18 10.10
C LEU A 22 -7.61 -2.20 11.53
N SER A 23 -7.50 -3.40 12.10
CA SER A 23 -6.88 -3.56 13.40
C SER A 23 -5.38 -3.35 13.26
N GLU A 24 -4.70 -3.24 14.40
CA GLU A 24 -3.27 -3.06 14.40
C GLU A 24 -2.57 -4.19 13.66
N LYS A 25 -3.00 -5.41 13.96
CA LYS A 25 -2.40 -6.57 13.34
C LYS A 25 -2.66 -6.60 11.84
N GLU A 26 -3.88 -6.30 11.45
CA GLU A 26 -4.22 -6.27 10.04
C GLU A 26 -3.44 -5.19 9.31
N THR A 27 -3.25 -4.07 9.97
CA THR A 27 -2.49 -2.97 9.39
C THR A 27 -1.06 -3.41 9.10
N GLU A 28 -0.43 -4.06 10.06
CA GLU A 28 0.94 -4.52 9.88
C GLU A 28 1.06 -5.53 8.75
N GLN A 29 0.15 -6.49 8.71
CA GLN A 29 0.18 -7.49 7.66
C GLN A 29 -0.05 -6.87 6.30
N THR A 30 -0.97 -5.94 6.23
CA THR A 30 -1.27 -5.27 4.98
C THR A 30 -0.06 -4.47 4.50
N ARG A 31 0.63 -3.80 5.42
CA ARG A 31 1.81 -3.04 5.04
C ARG A 31 2.89 -3.94 4.46
N GLU A 32 3.09 -5.09 5.06
CA GLU A 32 4.11 -6.02 4.58
C GLU A 32 3.79 -6.51 3.18
N VAL A 33 2.55 -6.90 2.97
CA VAL A 33 2.12 -7.39 1.66
C VAL A 33 2.25 -6.29 0.62
N LEU A 34 1.85 -5.08 1.00
CA LEU A 34 1.92 -3.94 0.08
C LEU A 34 3.37 -3.61 -0.26
N LEU A 35 4.23 -3.64 0.74
CA LEU A 35 5.65 -3.36 0.51
C LEU A 35 6.24 -4.37 -0.47
N ASP A 36 5.93 -5.63 -0.29
CA ASP A 36 6.41 -6.67 -1.19
C ASP A 36 5.90 -6.44 -2.61
N PHE A 37 4.63 -6.11 -2.74
CA PHE A 37 4.03 -5.86 -4.04
C PHE A 37 4.72 -4.70 -4.75
N LEU A 38 4.90 -3.60 -4.04
CA LEU A 38 5.48 -2.41 -4.64
C LEU A 38 6.96 -2.58 -4.96
N SER A 39 7.66 -3.35 -4.15
CA SER A 39 9.08 -3.57 -4.37
C SER A 39 9.34 -4.36 -5.65
N LYS A 40 8.35 -5.06 -6.14
CA LYS A 40 8.47 -5.82 -7.38
C LYS A 40 8.03 -5.03 -8.60
N ARG A 41 7.74 -3.76 -8.44
CA ARG A 41 7.30 -2.92 -9.56
C ARG A 41 8.19 -1.68 -9.67
N PRO A 42 9.43 -1.88 -10.08
CA PRO A 42 10.35 -0.74 -10.24
C PRO A 42 9.92 0.14 -11.40
N GLY A 43 10.29 1.41 -11.33
CA GLY A 43 10.04 2.33 -12.41
C GLY A 43 8.66 2.97 -12.40
N THR A 44 7.85 2.66 -11.40
CA THR A 44 6.54 3.27 -11.27
C THR A 44 6.67 4.55 -10.46
N ASP A 45 6.01 5.63 -10.90
CA ASP A 45 6.08 6.85 -10.11
C ASP A 45 5.12 6.76 -8.91
N ASP A 46 5.21 7.74 -8.02
CA ASP A 46 4.47 7.72 -6.76
C ASP A 46 2.97 7.64 -6.99
N HIS A 47 2.49 8.39 -7.97
CA HIS A 47 1.06 8.44 -8.24
C HIS A 47 0.54 7.10 -8.72
N GLU A 48 1.25 6.51 -9.67
CA GLU A 48 0.85 5.20 -10.20
C GLU A 48 0.98 4.13 -9.13
N ALA A 49 2.05 4.19 -8.36
CA ALA A 49 2.26 3.20 -7.31
C ALA A 49 1.14 3.25 -6.28
N THR A 50 0.69 4.46 -5.96
CA THR A 50 -0.41 4.62 -5.00
C THR A 50 -1.68 3.99 -5.55
N ALA A 51 -2.01 4.28 -6.80
CA ALA A 51 -3.21 3.73 -7.41
C ALA A 51 -3.14 2.21 -7.52
N ASP A 52 -1.97 1.70 -7.94
CA ASP A 52 -1.78 0.26 -8.07
C ASP A 52 -1.87 -0.42 -6.71
N GLY A 53 -1.30 0.21 -5.69
CA GLY A 53 -1.34 -0.35 -4.35
C GLY A 53 -2.76 -0.45 -3.81
N LEU A 54 -3.54 0.59 -4.03
CA LEU A 54 -4.94 0.57 -3.61
C LEU A 54 -5.73 -0.53 -4.31
N ALA A 55 -5.53 -0.65 -5.62
CA ALA A 55 -6.21 -1.69 -6.39
C ALA A 55 -5.80 -3.08 -5.90
N PHE A 56 -4.51 -3.23 -5.62
CA PHE A 56 -4.00 -4.51 -5.12
C PHE A 56 -4.67 -4.88 -3.80
N LEU A 57 -4.76 -3.94 -2.88
CA LEU A 57 -5.36 -4.22 -1.59
C LEU A 57 -6.85 -4.51 -1.69
N ARG A 58 -7.53 -3.81 -2.57
CA ARG A 58 -8.96 -4.04 -2.76
C ARG A 58 -9.20 -5.45 -3.31
N ASN A 59 -8.35 -5.90 -4.21
CA ASN A 59 -8.48 -7.25 -4.76
C ASN A 59 -8.12 -8.31 -3.75
N LEU A 60 -7.20 -8.00 -2.86
CA LEU A 60 -6.77 -8.94 -1.84
C LEU A 60 -7.89 -9.33 -0.91
N LYS A 61 -8.81 -8.43 -0.72
CA LYS A 61 -9.91 -8.62 0.21
C LYS A 61 -10.87 -9.71 -0.22
N THR A 62 -10.97 -9.94 -1.47
CA THR A 62 -11.87 -10.98 -1.93
C THR A 62 -11.31 -12.34 -1.61
#